data_7edb43fcfb6f39c2d85a6db3021c9428
#
_entry.id   7edb43fcfb6f39c2d85a6db3021c9428
#
_cell.length_a   1.000
_cell.length_b   1.000
_cell.length_c   1.000
_cell.angle_alpha   90.00
_cell.angle_beta   90.00
_cell.angle_gamma   90.00
#
_symmetry.space_group_name_H-M   'P 1'
#
loop_
_entity.id
_entity.type
_entity.pdbx_description
1 polymer ?
#
loop_
_entity_poly.entity_id
_entity_poly.type
_entity_poly.pdbx_seq_one_letter_code
_entity_poly.pdbx_strand_id
1 'polypeptide(L)'
;PTGSGKPSLLNVLSGRVPAGGILSGEVTVNGQARSEDFNERVAYVMQEELLFAFLTVHETFMLHARLRLPPSTPDKEKAESVDRLIAELGLKNVRDSPVGSPGGFRRGLSGGERKRCNIGVEMVHDPAAIFLDEPTSGLDSFQAQNVMSALRDLAGNGRSVVCTIHQPRSSIFAMFDQLMLLTDGRLAFIGDASAAVGYFETLMFKCPTLTNPADFFMDVMSMDFRSESREGNSRSRVDFFAREAASRGLGEAAASKALESVALAKRQGAFDGEKEETTSAKSPGGAGWATQFYLLSQRAHKCQRRDVVGVGVTVFLDVVYALLLSALYRGVGDDQEGVQNRLGCLFFICLNLAYSSALPSINLFAAEKNIVIREQASGAYATSAYYLSKLVAELPKLSSKFVFCTLVYWIVGFNPDPTRYLNFLLIVICEC
;
A
#
# COMPACT_ATOMS: atom_id res chain seq x y z
N PRO A 1 -15.08 -16.16 10.29
CA PRO A 1 -16.02 -15.99 9.18
C PRO A 1 -15.90 -14.59 8.55
N THR A 2 -16.43 -14.40 7.34
CA THR A 2 -16.52 -13.08 6.72
C THR A 2 -17.44 -12.19 7.55
N GLY A 3 -17.12 -10.91 7.72
CA GLY A 3 -17.91 -10.00 8.56
C GLY A 3 -17.72 -10.14 10.07
N SER A 4 -16.84 -11.02 10.55
CA SER A 4 -16.61 -11.23 12.00
C SER A 4 -15.77 -10.14 12.69
N GLY A 5 -15.45 -9.03 12.02
CA GLY A 5 -14.73 -7.90 12.62
C GLY A 5 -13.20 -8.04 12.65
N LYS A 6 -12.60 -8.99 11.92
CA LYS A 6 -11.13 -9.19 11.88
C LYS A 6 -10.34 -7.93 11.51
N PRO A 7 -10.64 -7.23 10.38
CA PRO A 7 -9.92 -6.01 10.02
C PRO A 7 -10.14 -4.88 11.03
N SER A 8 -11.35 -4.79 11.62
CA SER A 8 -11.65 -3.79 12.64
C SER A 8 -10.79 -3.97 13.89
N LEU A 9 -10.67 -5.20 14.38
CA LEU A 9 -9.80 -5.53 15.50
C LEU A 9 -8.33 -5.25 15.17
N LEU A 10 -7.86 -5.65 13.97
CA LEU A 10 -6.49 -5.41 13.53
C LEU A 10 -6.17 -3.90 13.50
N ASN A 11 -7.11 -3.08 13.01
CA ASN A 11 -6.99 -1.62 13.00
C ASN A 11 -6.91 -1.04 14.42
N VAL A 12 -7.73 -1.52 15.35
CA VAL A 12 -7.68 -1.08 16.75
C VAL A 12 -6.34 -1.43 17.39
N LEU A 13 -5.87 -2.67 17.21
CA LEU A 13 -4.59 -3.13 17.75
C LEU A 13 -3.40 -2.35 17.17
N SER A 14 -3.43 -2.06 15.87
CA SER A 14 -2.38 -1.28 15.21
C SER A 14 -2.46 0.23 15.42
N GLY A 15 -3.51 0.73 16.09
CA GLY A 15 -3.70 2.16 16.34
C GLY A 15 -4.35 2.95 15.20
N ARG A 16 -4.87 2.28 14.17
CA ARG A 16 -5.49 2.88 12.99
C ARG A 16 -7.01 2.86 13.09
N VAL A 17 -7.57 3.57 14.08
CA VAL A 17 -9.02 3.62 14.26
C VAL A 17 -9.64 4.59 13.25
N PRO A 18 -10.67 4.18 12.49
CA PRO A 18 -11.40 5.07 11.59
C PRO A 18 -12.05 6.23 12.36
N ALA A 19 -12.07 7.41 11.76
CA ALA A 19 -12.77 8.57 12.33
C ALA A 19 -14.27 8.26 12.51
N GLY A 20 -14.80 8.53 13.72
CA GLY A 20 -16.21 8.31 14.06
C GLY A 20 -16.52 6.95 14.71
N GLY A 21 -15.54 6.06 14.87
CA GLY A 21 -15.70 4.82 15.63
C GLY A 21 -15.74 5.08 17.14
N ILE A 22 -16.65 4.39 17.86
CA ILE A 22 -16.64 4.37 19.34
C ILE A 22 -15.69 3.28 19.77
N LEU A 23 -14.60 3.67 20.47
CA LEU A 23 -13.63 2.76 21.03
C LEU A 23 -13.83 2.68 22.54
N SER A 24 -13.96 1.47 23.08
CA SER A 24 -13.99 1.21 24.51
C SER A 24 -13.01 0.10 24.87
N GLY A 25 -12.43 0.17 26.06
CA GLY A 25 -11.39 -0.75 26.51
C GLY A 25 -9.98 -0.15 26.40
N GLU A 26 -8.97 -0.95 26.68
CA GLU A 26 -7.58 -0.54 26.74
C GLU A 26 -6.72 -1.47 25.86
N VAL A 27 -5.76 -0.88 25.13
CA VAL A 27 -4.73 -1.62 24.40
C VAL A 27 -3.39 -1.36 25.06
N THR A 28 -2.78 -2.42 25.59
CA THR A 28 -1.48 -2.35 26.24
C THR A 28 -0.39 -3.01 25.39
N VAL A 29 0.81 -2.47 25.45
CA VAL A 29 2.02 -3.01 24.81
C VAL A 29 3.04 -3.29 25.90
N ASN A 30 3.44 -4.55 26.07
CA ASN A 30 4.31 -4.99 27.16
C ASN A 30 3.79 -4.60 28.56
N GLY A 31 2.46 -4.56 28.73
CA GLY A 31 1.79 -4.20 29.98
C GLY A 31 1.71 -2.70 30.28
N GLN A 32 2.09 -1.85 29.36
CA GLN A 32 1.95 -0.39 29.46
C GLN A 32 0.91 0.11 28.46
N ALA A 33 0.25 1.22 28.75
CA ALA A 33 -0.67 1.86 27.83
C ALA A 33 0.07 2.23 26.51
N ARG A 34 -0.62 2.06 25.39
CA ARG A 34 -0.06 2.35 24.08
C ARG A 34 0.34 3.83 23.98
N SER A 35 1.61 4.09 23.62
CA SER A 35 2.13 5.45 23.38
C SER A 35 1.55 6.07 22.09
N GLU A 36 1.57 7.40 22.00
CA GLU A 36 1.14 8.12 20.79
C GLU A 36 2.00 7.76 19.56
N ASP A 37 3.30 7.49 19.77
CA ASP A 37 4.26 7.12 18.73
C ASP A 37 4.17 5.64 18.31
N PHE A 38 3.24 4.88 18.87
CA PHE A 38 3.14 3.44 18.58
C PHE A 38 2.99 3.15 17.08
N ASN A 39 2.24 3.98 16.37
CA ASN A 39 2.00 3.83 14.94
C ASN A 39 3.28 3.95 14.10
N GLU A 40 4.31 4.63 14.62
CA GLU A 40 5.61 4.79 13.97
C GLU A 40 6.53 3.59 14.19
N ARG A 41 6.28 2.81 15.25
CA ARG A 41 7.06 1.63 15.66
C ARG A 41 6.51 0.32 15.14
N VAL A 42 5.35 0.34 14.47
CA VAL A 42 4.70 -0.85 13.94
C VAL A 42 4.49 -0.74 12.43
N ALA A 43 4.52 -1.88 11.76
CA ALA A 43 4.18 -1.99 10.35
C ALA A 43 2.72 -2.42 10.20
N TYR A 44 2.02 -1.85 9.23
CA TYR A 44 0.68 -2.30 8.83
C TYR A 44 0.64 -2.56 7.32
N VAL A 45 0.44 -3.81 6.96
CA VAL A 45 0.39 -4.26 5.57
C VAL A 45 -1.07 -4.47 5.17
N MET A 46 -1.55 -3.66 4.25
CA MET A 46 -2.92 -3.76 3.72
C MET A 46 -3.10 -4.99 2.83
N GLN A 47 -4.34 -5.43 2.67
CA GLN A 47 -4.70 -6.51 1.75
C GLN A 47 -4.30 -6.18 0.31
N GLU A 48 -4.53 -4.94 -0.13
CA GLU A 48 -4.15 -4.46 -1.46
C GLU A 48 -2.64 -4.18 -1.56
N GLU A 49 -2.05 -4.53 -2.70
CA GLU A 49 -0.64 -4.32 -3.00
C GLU A 49 -0.43 -2.98 -3.72
N LEU A 50 -0.34 -1.92 -2.94
CA LEU A 50 -0.25 -0.54 -3.42
C LEU A 50 1.21 -0.16 -3.68
N LEU A 51 1.75 -0.51 -4.84
CA LEU A 51 3.15 -0.31 -5.22
C LEU A 51 3.26 0.40 -6.58
N PHE A 52 4.33 1.19 -6.76
CA PHE A 52 4.64 1.80 -8.06
C PHE A 52 5.19 0.78 -9.05
N ALA A 53 4.45 0.53 -10.13
CA ALA A 53 4.73 -0.51 -11.11
C ALA A 53 6.08 -0.36 -11.83
N PHE A 54 6.55 0.86 -12.02
CA PHE A 54 7.76 1.17 -12.80
C PHE A 54 9.06 1.16 -11.97
N LEU A 55 8.97 1.04 -10.66
CA LEU A 55 10.14 0.89 -9.79
C LEU A 55 10.55 -0.58 -9.67
N THR A 56 11.84 -0.83 -9.45
CA THR A 56 12.32 -2.15 -9.07
C THR A 56 12.12 -2.40 -7.58
N VAL A 57 12.27 -3.64 -7.13
CA VAL A 57 12.19 -3.99 -5.70
C VAL A 57 13.21 -3.18 -4.89
N HIS A 58 14.47 -3.18 -5.33
CA HIS A 58 15.54 -2.43 -4.68
C HIS A 58 15.26 -0.91 -4.65
N GLU A 59 14.80 -0.33 -5.77
CA GLU A 59 14.49 1.09 -5.83
C GLU A 59 13.33 1.45 -4.92
N THR A 60 12.32 0.59 -4.82
CA THR A 60 11.18 0.77 -3.92
C THR A 60 11.65 0.79 -2.46
N PHE A 61 12.42 -0.20 -2.02
CA PHE A 61 12.91 -0.27 -0.64
C PHE A 61 13.90 0.87 -0.33
N MET A 62 14.79 1.19 -1.26
CA MET A 62 15.78 2.26 -1.06
C MET A 62 15.10 3.64 -0.96
N LEU A 63 14.05 3.89 -1.73
CA LEU A 63 13.25 5.10 -1.61
C LEU A 63 12.63 5.24 -0.22
N HIS A 64 11.97 4.16 0.26
CA HIS A 64 11.37 4.16 1.60
C HIS A 64 12.41 4.27 2.70
N ALA A 65 13.59 3.65 2.54
CA ALA A 65 14.71 3.79 3.46
C ALA A 65 15.20 5.25 3.57
N ARG A 66 15.33 5.93 2.43
CA ARG A 66 15.74 7.34 2.41
C ARG A 66 14.69 8.29 2.96
N LEU A 67 13.40 7.95 2.83
CA LEU A 67 12.30 8.77 3.33
C LEU A 67 12.05 8.58 4.82
N ARG A 68 12.14 7.34 5.33
CA ARG A 68 11.69 6.97 6.69
C ARG A 68 12.83 6.82 7.70
N LEU A 69 14.01 6.35 7.27
CA LEU A 69 15.15 6.24 8.19
C LEU A 69 15.77 7.61 8.49
N PRO A 70 16.36 7.77 9.69
CA PRO A 70 16.96 9.04 10.10
C PRO A 70 17.96 9.58 9.06
N PRO A 71 17.99 10.91 8.85
CA PRO A 71 18.96 11.54 7.95
C PRO A 71 20.42 11.31 8.38
N SER A 72 20.66 11.06 9.65
CA SER A 72 21.96 10.73 10.22
C SER A 72 22.52 9.39 9.76
N THR A 73 21.65 8.45 9.31
CA THR A 73 22.08 7.13 8.81
C THR A 73 22.69 7.30 7.42
N PRO A 74 23.95 6.89 7.21
CA PRO A 74 24.61 6.96 5.91
C PRO A 74 23.88 6.16 4.83
N ASP A 75 23.90 6.62 3.58
CA ASP A 75 23.28 5.91 2.45
C ASP A 75 23.81 4.47 2.27
N LYS A 76 25.08 4.23 2.64
CA LYS A 76 25.69 2.90 2.60
C LYS A 76 25.01 1.94 3.59
N GLU A 77 24.77 2.37 4.83
CA GLU A 77 24.09 1.55 5.83
C GLU A 77 22.62 1.32 5.45
N LYS A 78 21.95 2.32 4.87
CA LYS A 78 20.60 2.18 4.31
C LYS A 78 20.57 1.11 3.21
N ALA A 79 21.55 1.13 2.30
CA ALA A 79 21.66 0.14 1.22
C ALA A 79 21.92 -1.28 1.76
N GLU A 80 22.81 -1.41 2.74
CA GLU A 80 23.11 -2.71 3.39
C GLU A 80 21.88 -3.26 4.13
N SER A 81 21.08 -2.39 4.78
CA SER A 81 19.83 -2.78 5.42
C SER A 81 18.78 -3.23 4.40
N VAL A 82 18.67 -2.51 3.29
CA VAL A 82 17.78 -2.89 2.17
C VAL A 82 18.18 -4.22 1.56
N ASP A 83 19.46 -4.47 1.33
CA ASP A 83 19.93 -5.73 0.75
C ASP A 83 19.71 -6.92 1.71
N ARG A 84 19.85 -6.72 3.03
CA ARG A 84 19.48 -7.73 4.05
C ARG A 84 17.99 -8.03 3.99
N LEU A 85 17.14 -7.00 3.96
CA LEU A 85 15.69 -7.17 3.90
C LEU A 85 15.23 -7.88 2.62
N ILE A 86 15.85 -7.57 1.46
CA ILE A 86 15.60 -8.28 0.20
C ILE A 86 15.95 -9.77 0.34
N ALA A 87 17.02 -10.08 1.08
CA ALA A 87 17.45 -11.45 1.33
C ALA A 87 16.47 -12.19 2.26
N GLU A 88 16.08 -11.58 3.38
CA GLU A 88 15.12 -12.13 4.35
C GLU A 88 13.76 -12.45 3.70
N LEU A 89 13.29 -11.59 2.80
CA LEU A 89 12.05 -11.80 2.07
C LEU A 89 12.17 -12.72 0.86
N GLY A 90 13.33 -13.29 0.57
CA GLY A 90 13.54 -14.19 -0.56
C GLY A 90 13.36 -13.51 -1.92
N LEU A 91 13.71 -12.21 -2.04
CA LEU A 91 13.52 -11.40 -3.25
C LEU A 91 14.84 -11.16 -4.02
N LYS A 92 15.94 -11.84 -3.67
CA LYS A 92 17.26 -11.64 -4.31
C LYS A 92 17.23 -11.77 -5.84
N ASN A 93 16.53 -12.79 -6.35
CA ASN A 93 16.50 -13.08 -7.79
C ASN A 93 15.71 -12.03 -8.58
N VAL A 94 14.85 -11.26 -7.92
CA VAL A 94 14.00 -10.23 -8.53
C VAL A 94 14.34 -8.83 -8.04
N ARG A 95 15.49 -8.64 -7.40
CA ARG A 95 15.97 -7.39 -6.84
C ARG A 95 15.85 -6.21 -7.79
N ASP A 96 16.28 -6.40 -9.03
CA ASP A 96 16.30 -5.37 -10.07
C ASP A 96 15.16 -5.52 -11.08
N SER A 97 14.20 -6.41 -10.81
CA SER A 97 12.99 -6.57 -11.61
C SER A 97 11.97 -5.48 -11.25
N PRO A 98 11.25 -4.93 -12.25
CA PRO A 98 10.16 -3.98 -11.98
C PRO A 98 9.04 -4.67 -11.23
N VAL A 99 8.39 -3.93 -10.33
CA VAL A 99 7.22 -4.44 -9.59
C VAL A 99 6.09 -4.85 -10.55
N GLY A 100 5.84 -4.04 -11.59
CA GLY A 100 4.79 -4.28 -12.58
C GLY A 100 3.38 -4.10 -12.02
N SER A 101 2.37 -4.19 -12.90
CA SER A 101 0.95 -4.14 -12.55
C SER A 101 0.28 -5.48 -12.83
N PRO A 102 -0.71 -5.92 -12.03
CA PRO A 102 -1.53 -7.07 -12.36
C PRO A 102 -2.23 -6.85 -13.71
N GLY A 103 -2.02 -7.77 -14.67
CA GLY A 103 -2.62 -7.64 -16.01
C GLY A 103 -2.06 -6.54 -16.91
N GLY A 104 -1.00 -5.84 -16.49
CA GLY A 104 -0.36 -4.79 -17.30
C GLY A 104 0.50 -5.36 -18.43
N PHE A 105 0.76 -4.53 -19.45
CA PHE A 105 1.62 -4.88 -20.61
C PHE A 105 3.05 -5.26 -20.21
N ARG A 106 3.51 -4.85 -19.04
CA ARG A 106 4.87 -5.11 -18.57
C ARG A 106 4.85 -6.25 -17.56
N ARG A 107 5.61 -7.31 -17.86
CA ARG A 107 5.82 -8.42 -16.93
C ARG A 107 6.54 -7.88 -15.69
N GLY A 108 5.94 -8.09 -14.52
CA GLY A 108 6.46 -7.70 -13.22
C GLY A 108 6.67 -8.91 -12.32
N LEU A 109 6.66 -8.66 -11.03
CA LEU A 109 6.73 -9.67 -9.97
C LEU A 109 5.52 -10.63 -10.05
N SER A 110 5.73 -11.88 -9.65
CA SER A 110 4.63 -12.81 -9.34
C SER A 110 3.80 -12.30 -8.16
N GLY A 111 2.58 -12.82 -7.97
CA GLY A 111 1.71 -12.41 -6.86
C GLY A 111 2.41 -12.54 -5.50
N GLY A 112 3.05 -13.68 -5.24
CA GLY A 112 3.77 -13.90 -3.98
C GLY A 112 5.01 -13.00 -3.80
N GLU A 113 5.77 -12.73 -4.87
CA GLU A 113 6.89 -11.78 -4.80
C GLU A 113 6.40 -10.35 -4.57
N ARG A 114 5.29 -9.97 -5.19
CA ARG A 114 4.68 -8.65 -5.00
C ARG A 114 4.16 -8.48 -3.58
N LYS A 115 3.52 -9.51 -3.01
CA LYS A 115 3.08 -9.51 -1.61
C LYS A 115 4.26 -9.35 -0.66
N ARG A 116 5.36 -10.11 -0.86
CA ARG A 116 6.59 -9.96 -0.06
C ARG A 116 7.25 -8.59 -0.26
N CYS A 117 7.19 -8.03 -1.48
CA CYS A 117 7.65 -6.67 -1.73
C CYS A 117 6.79 -5.64 -0.96
N ASN A 118 5.46 -5.81 -0.91
CA ASN A 118 4.57 -4.94 -0.15
C ASN A 118 4.85 -5.02 1.37
N ILE A 119 5.11 -6.22 1.89
CA ILE A 119 5.57 -6.42 3.28
C ILE A 119 6.90 -5.70 3.50
N GLY A 120 7.85 -5.85 2.59
CA GLY A 120 9.19 -5.25 2.68
C GLY A 120 9.17 -3.72 2.77
N VAL A 121 8.27 -3.06 2.06
CA VAL A 121 8.09 -1.59 2.14
C VAL A 121 7.80 -1.15 3.58
N GLU A 122 6.97 -1.90 4.28
CA GLU A 122 6.63 -1.59 5.68
C GLU A 122 7.69 -2.08 6.67
N MET A 123 8.59 -2.97 6.24
CA MET A 123 9.69 -3.50 7.06
C MET A 123 10.95 -2.64 7.05
N VAL A 124 11.07 -1.68 6.14
CA VAL A 124 12.29 -0.88 5.93
C VAL A 124 12.74 -0.14 7.19
N HIS A 125 11.82 0.27 8.06
CA HIS A 125 12.12 0.96 9.32
C HIS A 125 12.32 0.04 10.52
N ASP A 126 12.42 -1.27 10.28
CA ASP A 126 12.67 -2.32 11.28
C ASP A 126 11.64 -2.32 12.45
N PRO A 127 10.36 -2.50 12.16
CA PRO A 127 9.31 -2.46 13.17
C PRO A 127 9.38 -3.66 14.12
N ALA A 128 9.07 -3.45 15.39
CA ALA A 128 8.99 -4.52 16.39
C ALA A 128 7.73 -5.41 16.20
N ALA A 129 6.65 -4.84 15.66
CA ALA A 129 5.42 -5.58 15.39
C ALA A 129 4.90 -5.31 13.98
N ILE A 130 4.34 -6.34 13.35
CA ILE A 130 3.82 -6.31 11.99
C ILE A 130 2.38 -6.79 12.01
N PHE A 131 1.48 -5.94 11.54
CA PHE A 131 0.07 -6.25 11.36
C PHE A 131 -0.22 -6.46 9.87
N LEU A 132 -0.82 -7.59 9.49
CA LEU A 132 -1.10 -7.90 8.09
C LEU A 132 -2.59 -8.26 7.91
N ASP A 133 -3.21 -7.59 6.95
CA ASP A 133 -4.58 -7.92 6.59
C ASP A 133 -4.59 -8.86 5.38
N GLU A 134 -5.02 -10.09 5.58
CA GLU A 134 -5.13 -11.17 4.59
C GLU A 134 -3.88 -11.33 3.67
N PRO A 135 -2.69 -11.60 4.21
CA PRO A 135 -1.45 -11.66 3.43
C PRO A 135 -1.42 -12.78 2.38
N THR A 136 -2.33 -13.74 2.45
CA THR A 136 -2.43 -14.89 1.52
C THR A 136 -3.56 -14.75 0.51
N SER A 137 -4.35 -13.68 0.57
CA SER A 137 -5.47 -13.45 -0.34
C SER A 137 -5.01 -13.28 -1.79
N GLY A 138 -5.69 -13.94 -2.74
CA GLY A 138 -5.39 -13.86 -4.16
C GLY A 138 -4.11 -14.62 -4.60
N LEU A 139 -3.50 -15.40 -3.71
CA LEU A 139 -2.32 -16.20 -4.01
C LEU A 139 -2.68 -17.67 -4.22
N ASP A 140 -1.92 -18.34 -5.10
CA ASP A 140 -1.94 -19.79 -5.14
C ASP A 140 -1.31 -20.40 -3.88
N SER A 141 -1.47 -21.68 -3.70
CA SER A 141 -1.09 -22.38 -2.48
C SER A 141 0.40 -22.37 -2.20
N PHE A 142 1.20 -22.44 -3.24
CA PHE A 142 2.65 -22.42 -3.12
C PHE A 142 3.14 -21.03 -2.77
N GLN A 143 2.60 -20.01 -3.43
CA GLN A 143 2.91 -18.60 -3.13
C GLN A 143 2.47 -18.23 -1.72
N ALA A 144 1.26 -18.62 -1.29
CA ALA A 144 0.78 -18.41 0.06
C ALA A 144 1.69 -19.04 1.12
N GLN A 145 2.13 -20.28 0.88
CA GLN A 145 3.09 -20.98 1.75
C GLN A 145 4.42 -20.19 1.86
N ASN A 146 4.97 -19.71 0.75
CA ASN A 146 6.22 -18.94 0.74
C ASN A 146 6.08 -17.61 1.48
N VAL A 147 4.95 -16.91 1.35
CA VAL A 147 4.69 -15.67 2.12
C VAL A 147 4.62 -15.97 3.60
N MET A 148 3.89 -17.03 4.00
CA MET A 148 3.76 -17.40 5.42
C MET A 148 5.09 -17.88 6.01
N SER A 149 5.92 -18.62 5.23
CA SER A 149 7.27 -18.99 5.67
C SER A 149 8.13 -17.76 5.95
N ALA A 150 8.13 -16.77 5.05
CA ALA A 150 8.86 -15.51 5.27
C ALA A 150 8.36 -14.76 6.52
N LEU A 151 7.06 -14.73 6.77
CA LEU A 151 6.49 -14.12 7.98
C LEU A 151 6.90 -14.88 9.25
N ARG A 152 6.96 -16.21 9.19
CA ARG A 152 7.43 -17.04 10.31
C ARG A 152 8.92 -16.80 10.59
N ASP A 153 9.75 -16.66 9.55
CA ASP A 153 11.17 -16.33 9.71
C ASP A 153 11.34 -14.95 10.36
N LEU A 154 10.52 -13.96 9.97
CA LEU A 154 10.49 -12.64 10.61
C LEU A 154 10.09 -12.73 12.10
N ALA A 155 9.13 -13.58 12.45
CA ALA A 155 8.74 -13.82 13.84
C ALA A 155 9.87 -14.52 14.62
N GLY A 156 10.55 -15.49 14.00
CA GLY A 156 11.72 -16.16 14.58
C GLY A 156 12.90 -15.22 14.86
N ASN A 157 12.98 -14.10 14.12
CA ASN A 157 13.98 -13.04 14.32
C ASN A 157 13.55 -12.02 15.41
N GLY A 158 12.58 -12.35 16.26
CA GLY A 158 12.19 -11.55 17.42
C GLY A 158 11.11 -10.50 17.18
N ARG A 159 10.42 -10.53 16.03
CA ARG A 159 9.31 -9.61 15.73
C ARG A 159 7.97 -10.25 16.08
N SER A 160 7.00 -9.45 16.49
CA SER A 160 5.62 -9.89 16.68
C SER A 160 4.86 -9.80 15.35
N VAL A 161 4.33 -10.91 14.85
CA VAL A 161 3.57 -10.95 13.58
C VAL A 161 2.11 -11.29 13.88
N VAL A 162 1.21 -10.38 13.59
CA VAL A 162 -0.25 -10.53 13.74
C VAL A 162 -0.91 -10.43 12.38
N CYS A 163 -1.61 -11.48 11.95
CA CYS A 163 -2.26 -11.47 10.64
C CYS A 163 -3.69 -11.97 10.71
N THR A 164 -4.56 -11.37 9.89
CA THR A 164 -5.87 -11.93 9.59
C THR A 164 -5.72 -12.91 8.43
N ILE A 165 -6.33 -14.08 8.52
CA ILE A 165 -6.27 -15.07 7.45
C ILE A 165 -7.68 -15.61 7.19
N HIS A 166 -8.02 -15.77 5.91
CA HIS A 166 -9.24 -16.40 5.47
C HIS A 166 -8.93 -17.81 4.96
N GLN A 167 -9.53 -18.85 5.59
CA GLN A 167 -9.44 -20.25 5.19
C GLN A 167 -8.01 -20.75 4.87
N PRO A 168 -7.08 -20.75 5.86
CA PRO A 168 -5.73 -21.25 5.63
C PRO A 168 -5.76 -22.77 5.37
N ARG A 169 -4.86 -23.23 4.50
CA ARG A 169 -4.61 -24.67 4.36
C ARG A 169 -4.00 -25.24 5.64
N SER A 170 -4.12 -26.57 5.82
CA SER A 170 -3.58 -27.26 7.00
C SER A 170 -2.09 -27.00 7.21
N SER A 171 -1.30 -26.91 6.12
CA SER A 171 0.15 -26.60 6.21
C SER A 171 0.42 -25.17 6.72
N ILE A 172 -0.42 -24.20 6.38
CA ILE A 172 -0.34 -22.83 6.86
C ILE A 172 -0.86 -22.76 8.30
N PHE A 173 -1.96 -23.45 8.62
CA PHE A 173 -2.51 -23.52 9.96
C PHE A 173 -1.49 -24.06 10.98
N ALA A 174 -0.70 -25.05 10.60
CA ALA A 174 0.37 -25.62 11.42
C ALA A 174 1.54 -24.66 11.71
N MET A 175 1.61 -23.51 11.01
CA MET A 175 2.65 -22.49 11.26
C MET A 175 2.28 -21.51 12.37
N PHE A 176 1.02 -21.50 12.84
CA PHE A 176 0.58 -20.52 13.84
C PHE A 176 0.99 -20.96 15.24
N ASP A 177 1.53 -20.03 16.02
CA ASP A 177 1.80 -20.22 17.43
C ASP A 177 0.53 -19.96 18.24
N GLN A 178 -0.12 -18.81 18.00
CA GLN A 178 -1.34 -18.39 18.66
C GLN A 178 -2.49 -18.26 17.66
N LEU A 179 -3.69 -18.59 18.07
CA LEU A 179 -4.90 -18.48 17.29
C LEU A 179 -5.96 -17.66 18.02
N MET A 180 -6.53 -16.68 17.34
CA MET A 180 -7.73 -15.97 17.80
C MET A 180 -8.87 -16.22 16.80
N LEU A 181 -9.98 -16.73 17.30
CA LEU A 181 -11.18 -16.98 16.50
C LEU A 181 -12.28 -15.98 16.89
N LEU A 182 -12.76 -15.25 15.90
CA LEU A 182 -13.82 -14.26 16.04
C LEU A 182 -15.08 -14.72 15.30
N THR A 183 -16.22 -14.49 15.90
CA THR A 183 -17.53 -14.72 15.31
C THR A 183 -18.48 -13.58 15.69
N ASP A 184 -19.12 -12.96 14.73
CA ASP A 184 -20.06 -11.84 14.91
C ASP A 184 -19.52 -10.72 15.85
N GLY A 185 -18.26 -10.32 15.63
CA GLY A 185 -17.57 -9.30 16.44
C GLY A 185 -17.18 -9.73 17.84
N ARG A 186 -17.38 -11.00 18.23
CA ARG A 186 -17.09 -11.51 19.57
C ARG A 186 -16.01 -12.59 19.55
N LEU A 187 -15.29 -12.73 20.67
CA LEU A 187 -14.27 -13.75 20.84
C LEU A 187 -14.93 -15.11 21.06
N ALA A 188 -14.52 -16.12 20.26
CA ALA A 188 -14.90 -17.50 20.42
C ALA A 188 -13.77 -18.37 21.00
N PHE A 189 -12.52 -18.04 20.67
CA PHE A 189 -11.33 -18.71 21.20
C PHE A 189 -10.12 -17.79 21.09
N ILE A 190 -9.21 -17.86 22.07
CA ILE A 190 -7.86 -17.32 21.99
C ILE A 190 -6.94 -18.25 22.79
N GLY A 191 -5.80 -18.60 22.19
CA GLY A 191 -4.81 -19.48 22.80
C GLY A 191 -3.88 -20.12 21.81
N ASP A 192 -3.13 -21.10 22.26
CA ASP A 192 -2.21 -21.85 21.41
C ASP A 192 -2.98 -22.54 20.26
N ALA A 193 -2.49 -22.40 19.02
CA ALA A 193 -3.19 -22.93 17.84
C ALA A 193 -3.40 -24.44 17.92
N SER A 194 -2.45 -25.18 18.50
CA SER A 194 -2.52 -26.63 18.71
C SER A 194 -3.62 -27.04 19.71
N ALA A 195 -3.99 -26.18 20.64
CA ALA A 195 -5.02 -26.45 21.64
C ALA A 195 -6.44 -26.20 21.16
N ALA A 196 -6.60 -25.49 20.01
CA ALA A 196 -7.91 -25.06 19.53
C ALA A 196 -8.87 -26.25 19.27
N VAL A 197 -8.41 -27.31 18.61
CA VAL A 197 -9.24 -28.48 18.30
C VAL A 197 -9.76 -29.12 19.60
N GLY A 198 -8.87 -29.35 20.59
CA GLY A 198 -9.23 -29.91 21.88
C GLY A 198 -10.23 -29.03 22.65
N TYR A 199 -10.12 -27.71 22.57
CA TYR A 199 -11.09 -26.79 23.17
C TYR A 199 -12.50 -27.01 22.60
N PHE A 200 -12.67 -27.09 21.28
CA PHE A 200 -13.97 -27.34 20.66
C PHE A 200 -14.50 -28.74 20.97
N GLU A 201 -13.63 -29.74 21.12
CA GLU A 201 -14.03 -31.07 21.57
C GLU A 201 -14.63 -31.06 23.00
N THR A 202 -14.09 -30.22 23.92
CA THR A 202 -14.69 -30.05 25.26
C THR A 202 -16.09 -29.42 25.22
N LEU A 203 -16.41 -28.73 24.14
CA LEU A 203 -17.72 -28.12 23.87
C LEU A 203 -18.65 -29.06 23.05
N MET A 204 -18.29 -30.35 22.92
CA MET A 204 -19.02 -31.37 22.17
C MET A 204 -18.98 -31.15 20.63
N PHE A 205 -18.08 -30.35 20.10
CA PHE A 205 -17.87 -30.19 18.65
C PHE A 205 -16.57 -30.89 18.26
N LYS A 206 -16.70 -32.11 17.76
CA LYS A 206 -15.54 -32.92 17.38
C LYS A 206 -15.12 -32.65 15.93
N CYS A 207 -13.85 -32.35 15.74
CA CYS A 207 -13.26 -32.20 14.41
C CYS A 207 -13.18 -33.58 13.73
N PRO A 208 -13.75 -33.74 12.52
CA PRO A 208 -13.64 -35.03 11.80
C PRO A 208 -12.16 -35.31 11.45
N THR A 209 -11.81 -36.60 11.48
CA THR A 209 -10.51 -37.09 11.00
C THR A 209 -10.32 -36.69 9.54
N LEU A 210 -9.14 -36.20 9.15
CA LEU A 210 -8.80 -35.76 7.81
C LEU A 210 -9.44 -34.44 7.35
N THR A 211 -10.14 -33.72 8.22
CA THR A 211 -10.65 -32.38 7.93
C THR A 211 -9.60 -31.33 8.35
N ASN A 212 -9.43 -30.29 7.53
CA ASN A 212 -8.62 -29.15 7.91
C ASN A 212 -9.24 -28.44 9.14
N PRO A 213 -8.51 -28.26 10.25
CA PRO A 213 -9.05 -27.59 11.42
C PRO A 213 -9.62 -26.20 11.14
N ALA A 214 -9.02 -25.45 10.24
CA ALA A 214 -9.52 -24.12 9.87
C ALA A 214 -10.90 -24.17 9.19
N ASP A 215 -11.13 -25.13 8.30
CA ASP A 215 -12.42 -25.31 7.64
C ASP A 215 -13.48 -25.77 8.66
N PHE A 216 -13.11 -26.69 9.56
CA PHE A 216 -13.98 -27.10 10.67
C PHE A 216 -14.42 -25.92 11.54
N PHE A 217 -13.49 -25.04 11.96
CA PHE A 217 -13.84 -23.85 12.73
C PHE A 217 -14.75 -22.90 11.96
N MET A 218 -14.51 -22.73 10.65
CA MET A 218 -15.37 -21.90 9.80
C MET A 218 -16.79 -22.46 9.73
N ASP A 219 -16.95 -23.77 9.52
CA ASP A 219 -18.26 -24.42 9.45
C ASP A 219 -19.04 -24.30 10.76
N VAL A 220 -18.35 -24.51 11.88
CA VAL A 220 -18.96 -24.48 13.21
C VAL A 220 -19.34 -23.06 13.64
N MET A 221 -18.54 -22.03 13.27
CA MET A 221 -18.74 -20.64 13.69
C MET A 221 -19.45 -19.75 12.67
N SER A 222 -19.76 -20.24 11.46
CA SER A 222 -20.43 -19.45 10.43
C SER A 222 -21.94 -19.34 10.67
N MET A 223 -22.49 -18.16 10.36
CA MET A 223 -23.93 -17.93 10.30
C MET A 223 -24.49 -18.48 8.99
N ASP A 224 -25.61 -19.21 9.04
CA ASP A 224 -26.29 -19.76 7.88
C ASP A 224 -27.59 -18.99 7.61
N PHE A 225 -27.58 -18.12 6.61
CA PHE A 225 -28.73 -17.26 6.24
C PHE A 225 -29.67 -17.90 5.21
N ARG A 226 -29.51 -19.20 4.88
CA ARG A 226 -30.32 -19.86 3.84
C ARG A 226 -31.79 -20.07 4.24
N SER A 227 -32.13 -20.08 5.54
CA SER A 227 -33.50 -20.09 6.06
C SER A 227 -33.52 -19.54 7.48
N GLU A 228 -34.68 -18.99 7.91
CA GLU A 228 -34.87 -18.43 9.26
C GLU A 228 -34.56 -19.49 10.37
N SER A 229 -34.95 -20.73 10.17
CA SER A 229 -34.64 -21.81 11.13
C SER A 229 -33.13 -22.08 11.24
N ARG A 230 -32.40 -22.06 10.12
CA ARG A 230 -30.94 -22.24 10.11
C ARG A 230 -30.20 -21.03 10.67
N GLU A 231 -30.70 -19.84 10.38
CA GLU A 231 -30.16 -18.62 10.95
C GLU A 231 -30.32 -18.62 12.49
N GLY A 232 -31.50 -18.93 13.01
CA GLY A 232 -31.75 -19.03 14.44
C GLY A 232 -30.82 -20.05 15.13
N ASN A 233 -30.65 -21.25 14.52
CA ASN A 233 -29.77 -22.27 15.06
C ASN A 233 -28.29 -21.86 15.03
N SER A 234 -27.83 -21.25 13.94
CA SER A 234 -26.45 -20.80 13.82
C SER A 234 -26.16 -19.62 14.76
N ARG A 235 -27.11 -18.70 14.92
CA ARG A 235 -27.03 -17.59 15.89
C ARG A 235 -26.92 -18.10 17.33
N SER A 236 -27.77 -19.05 17.72
CA SER A 236 -27.72 -19.67 19.04
C SER A 236 -26.36 -20.33 19.32
N ARG A 237 -25.80 -20.99 18.30
CA ARG A 237 -24.47 -21.62 18.39
C ARG A 237 -23.35 -20.60 18.53
N VAL A 238 -23.38 -19.51 17.76
CA VAL A 238 -22.43 -18.39 17.85
C VAL A 238 -22.50 -17.74 19.21
N ASP A 239 -23.70 -17.49 19.74
CA ASP A 239 -23.93 -16.96 21.09
C ASP A 239 -23.41 -17.90 22.18
N PHE A 240 -23.53 -19.21 22.00
CA PHE A 240 -22.97 -20.20 22.91
C PHE A 240 -21.45 -20.09 22.98
N PHE A 241 -20.74 -20.07 21.84
CA PHE A 241 -19.27 -19.95 21.85
C PHE A 241 -18.79 -18.65 22.47
N ALA A 242 -19.44 -17.53 22.19
CA ALA A 242 -19.05 -16.26 22.80
C ALA A 242 -19.25 -16.25 24.32
N ARG A 243 -20.35 -16.84 24.81
CA ARG A 243 -20.61 -16.99 26.25
C ARG A 243 -19.62 -17.92 26.94
N GLU A 244 -19.31 -19.05 26.32
CA GLU A 244 -18.31 -20.00 26.84
C GLU A 244 -16.91 -19.41 26.90
N ALA A 245 -16.49 -18.68 25.87
CA ALA A 245 -15.21 -17.98 25.88
C ALA A 245 -15.12 -16.95 27.00
N ALA A 246 -16.19 -16.18 27.22
CA ALA A 246 -16.28 -15.20 28.32
C ALA A 246 -16.32 -15.89 29.70
N SER A 247 -17.13 -16.93 29.88
CA SER A 247 -17.27 -17.66 31.15
C SER A 247 -15.96 -18.34 31.61
N ARG A 248 -15.16 -18.78 30.65
CA ARG A 248 -13.82 -19.36 30.91
C ARG A 248 -12.73 -18.30 31.01
N GLY A 249 -13.03 -17.02 30.89
CA GLY A 249 -12.07 -15.92 30.96
C GLY A 249 -10.93 -16.04 29.95
N LEU A 250 -11.18 -16.57 28.74
CA LEU A 250 -10.11 -16.87 27.77
C LEU A 250 -9.30 -15.62 27.41
N GLY A 251 -9.94 -14.45 27.30
CA GLY A 251 -9.26 -13.19 27.01
C GLY A 251 -8.33 -12.76 28.15
N GLU A 252 -8.81 -12.87 29.40
CA GLU A 252 -8.03 -12.53 30.60
C GLU A 252 -6.88 -13.52 30.83
N ALA A 253 -7.12 -14.81 30.62
CA ALA A 253 -6.09 -15.84 30.71
C ALA A 253 -4.98 -15.65 29.67
N ALA A 254 -5.34 -15.31 28.43
CA ALA A 254 -4.38 -15.00 27.39
C ALA A 254 -3.57 -13.73 27.71
N ALA A 255 -4.21 -12.69 28.22
CA ALA A 255 -3.54 -11.46 28.65
C ALA A 255 -2.57 -11.72 29.80
N SER A 256 -2.98 -12.51 30.83
CA SER A 256 -2.11 -12.89 31.94
C SER A 256 -0.90 -13.70 31.48
N LYS A 257 -1.09 -14.68 30.58
CA LYS A 257 0.01 -15.47 30.01
C LYS A 257 1.00 -14.60 29.22
N ALA A 258 0.49 -13.61 28.47
CA ALA A 258 1.33 -12.65 27.76
C ALA A 258 2.15 -11.77 28.72
N LEU A 259 1.54 -11.28 29.80
CA LEU A 259 2.23 -10.49 30.82
C LEU A 259 3.29 -11.30 31.57
N GLU A 260 3.02 -12.56 31.90
CA GLU A 260 4.00 -13.47 32.50
C GLU A 260 5.20 -13.71 31.59
N SER A 261 4.98 -13.90 30.29
CA SER A 261 6.06 -14.07 29.32
C SER A 261 6.93 -12.81 29.19
N VAL A 262 6.34 -11.62 29.25
CA VAL A 262 7.06 -10.34 29.28
C VAL A 262 7.87 -10.21 30.58
N ALA A 263 7.30 -10.59 31.73
CA ALA A 263 7.99 -10.53 33.01
C ALA A 263 9.18 -11.51 33.06
N LEU A 264 9.03 -12.70 32.48
CA LEU A 264 10.11 -13.68 32.35
C LEU A 264 11.23 -13.16 31.43
N ALA A 265 10.88 -12.60 30.28
CA ALA A 265 11.85 -12.02 29.35
C ALA A 265 12.64 -10.85 29.97
N LYS A 266 11.96 -9.99 30.77
CA LYS A 266 12.63 -8.94 31.58
C LYS A 266 13.60 -9.52 32.59
N ARG A 267 13.23 -10.60 33.29
CA ARG A 267 14.11 -11.25 34.27
C ARG A 267 15.34 -11.93 33.63
N GLN A 268 15.21 -12.37 32.39
CA GLN A 268 16.31 -13.03 31.65
C GLN A 268 17.23 -12.04 30.93
N GLY A 269 17.04 -10.71 31.15
CA GLY A 269 17.87 -9.67 30.50
C GLY A 269 17.62 -9.53 29.00
N ALA A 270 16.59 -10.18 28.45
CA ALA A 270 16.20 -10.04 27.05
C ALA A 270 15.63 -8.64 26.72
N PHE A 271 15.36 -7.84 27.76
CA PHE A 271 14.99 -6.43 27.71
C PHE A 271 16.00 -5.58 28.48
N ASP A 272 17.30 -5.69 28.16
CA ASP A 272 18.31 -4.69 28.55
C ASP A 272 18.11 -3.41 27.69
N GLY A 273 17.08 -2.70 27.99
CA GLY A 273 16.64 -1.51 27.29
C GLY A 273 15.90 -0.52 28.17
N GLU A 274 16.14 -0.51 29.51
CA GLU A 274 16.03 0.72 30.28
C GLU A 274 17.25 1.61 29.99
N LYS A 275 17.53 1.94 28.77
CA LYS A 275 17.83 3.32 28.44
C LYS A 275 16.48 4.03 28.41
N GLU A 276 16.08 4.56 29.57
CA GLU A 276 15.38 5.83 29.60
C GLU A 276 16.15 6.81 28.71
N GLU A 277 16.00 6.72 27.44
CA GLU A 277 16.07 7.89 26.60
C GLU A 277 14.81 8.70 26.90
N THR A 278 14.84 9.39 28.03
CA THR A 278 14.26 10.72 28.18
C THR A 278 14.99 11.71 27.24
N THR A 279 15.16 11.32 26.03
CA THR A 279 15.20 12.21 24.91
C THR A 279 13.77 12.23 24.41
N SER A 280 13.12 13.39 24.52
CA SER A 280 11.96 13.73 23.72
C SER A 280 12.25 13.24 22.30
N ALA A 281 11.80 12.03 22.00
CA ALA A 281 11.86 11.46 20.67
C ALA A 281 10.93 12.34 19.84
N LYS A 282 11.51 13.41 19.31
CA LYS A 282 11.06 13.93 18.02
C LYS A 282 10.82 12.71 17.16
N SER A 283 9.66 12.65 16.53
CA SER A 283 9.28 11.68 15.51
C SER A 283 10.53 11.15 14.83
N PRO A 284 10.76 9.82 14.70
CA PRO A 284 11.96 9.29 14.07
C PRO A 284 12.14 10.10 12.80
N GLY A 285 13.12 11.00 12.81
CA GLY A 285 13.19 12.14 11.92
C GLY A 285 13.31 11.66 10.50
N GLY A 286 12.19 11.49 9.84
CA GLY A 286 12.12 11.27 8.39
C GLY A 286 12.86 12.36 7.65
N ALA A 287 13.16 12.15 6.39
CA ALA A 287 13.85 13.10 5.54
C ALA A 287 13.20 14.50 5.62
N GLY A 288 13.99 15.56 5.70
CA GLY A 288 13.48 16.94 5.65
C GLY A 288 12.72 17.21 4.34
N TRP A 289 11.84 18.21 4.35
CA TRP A 289 10.96 18.51 3.22
C TRP A 289 11.68 18.63 1.86
N ALA A 290 12.82 19.30 1.80
CA ALA A 290 13.61 19.42 0.56
C ALA A 290 14.12 18.08 0.04
N THR A 291 14.55 17.18 0.94
CA THR A 291 14.96 15.82 0.59
C THR A 291 13.78 14.98 0.13
N GLN A 292 12.62 15.10 0.79
CA GLN A 292 11.37 14.45 0.36
C GLN A 292 11.00 14.88 -1.05
N PHE A 293 10.97 16.20 -1.30
CA PHE A 293 10.68 16.76 -2.62
C PHE A 293 11.64 16.22 -3.69
N TYR A 294 12.94 16.21 -3.42
CA TYR A 294 13.96 15.72 -4.34
C TYR A 294 13.77 14.23 -4.66
N LEU A 295 13.59 13.38 -3.64
CA LEU A 295 13.41 11.94 -3.82
C LEU A 295 12.11 11.62 -4.57
N LEU A 296 11.02 12.32 -4.25
CA LEU A 296 9.73 12.16 -4.92
C LEU A 296 9.79 12.64 -6.37
N SER A 297 10.52 13.73 -6.65
CA SER A 297 10.76 14.21 -8.01
C SER A 297 11.56 13.20 -8.83
N GLN A 298 12.61 12.60 -8.24
CA GLN A 298 13.37 11.51 -8.88
C GLN A 298 12.48 10.30 -9.17
N ARG A 299 11.62 9.89 -8.21
CA ARG A 299 10.65 8.81 -8.39
C ARG A 299 9.72 9.10 -9.58
N ALA A 300 9.08 10.27 -9.57
CA ALA A 300 8.12 10.66 -10.58
C ALA A 300 8.77 10.68 -11.98
N HIS A 301 9.94 11.30 -12.11
CA HIS A 301 10.69 11.35 -13.36
C HIS A 301 11.14 9.95 -13.85
N LYS A 302 11.58 9.08 -12.94
CA LYS A 302 11.96 7.71 -13.26
C LYS A 302 10.77 6.88 -13.74
N CYS A 303 9.61 6.99 -13.07
CA CYS A 303 8.37 6.33 -13.49
C CYS A 303 7.94 6.81 -14.89
N GLN A 304 7.97 8.12 -15.13
CA GLN A 304 7.61 8.69 -16.42
C GLN A 304 8.54 8.26 -17.55
N ARG A 305 9.86 8.24 -17.33
CA ARG A 305 10.83 7.76 -18.34
C ARG A 305 10.64 6.28 -18.69
N ARG A 306 10.18 5.49 -17.74
CA ARG A 306 9.95 4.06 -17.95
C ARG A 306 8.57 3.75 -18.53
N ASP A 307 7.65 4.70 -18.50
CA ASP A 307 6.34 4.61 -19.16
C ASP A 307 6.43 5.00 -20.64
N VAL A 308 7.22 4.23 -21.40
CA VAL A 308 7.44 4.48 -22.83
C VAL A 308 6.13 4.39 -23.62
N VAL A 309 5.21 3.51 -23.23
CA VAL A 309 3.93 3.33 -23.91
C VAL A 309 3.03 4.55 -23.72
N GLY A 310 2.84 5.00 -22.48
CA GLY A 310 2.03 6.17 -22.19
C GLY A 310 2.55 7.44 -22.84
N VAL A 311 3.87 7.67 -22.75
CA VAL A 311 4.52 8.81 -23.42
C VAL A 311 4.41 8.70 -24.94
N GLY A 312 4.64 7.51 -25.50
CA GLY A 312 4.57 7.26 -26.95
C GLY A 312 3.18 7.51 -27.51
N VAL A 313 2.13 7.06 -26.82
CA VAL A 313 0.73 7.32 -27.22
C VAL A 313 0.42 8.82 -27.19
N THR A 314 0.88 9.55 -26.18
CA THR A 314 0.66 11.00 -26.08
C THR A 314 1.31 11.73 -27.26
N VAL A 315 2.58 11.46 -27.52
CA VAL A 315 3.32 12.07 -28.64
C VAL A 315 2.68 11.70 -30.00
N PHE A 316 2.28 10.46 -30.18
CA PHE A 316 1.59 10.01 -31.41
C PHE A 316 0.29 10.78 -31.64
N LEU A 317 -0.54 10.93 -30.59
CA LEU A 317 -1.79 11.68 -30.70
C LEU A 317 -1.54 13.16 -30.98
N ASP A 318 -0.53 13.78 -30.37
CA ASP A 318 -0.13 15.17 -30.65
C ASP A 318 0.27 15.35 -32.11
N VAL A 319 1.04 14.42 -32.68
CA VAL A 319 1.43 14.46 -34.10
C VAL A 319 0.23 14.28 -35.05
N VAL A 320 -0.63 13.30 -34.76
CA VAL A 320 -1.85 13.07 -35.57
C VAL A 320 -2.75 14.30 -35.54
N TYR A 321 -2.92 14.93 -34.40
CA TYR A 321 -3.74 16.12 -34.28
C TYR A 321 -3.12 17.34 -34.96
N ALA A 322 -1.78 17.49 -34.87
CA ALA A 322 -1.06 18.53 -35.63
C ALA A 322 -1.25 18.39 -37.15
N LEU A 323 -1.12 17.16 -37.66
CA LEU A 323 -1.33 16.89 -39.08
C LEU A 323 -2.78 17.15 -39.52
N LEU A 324 -3.76 16.76 -38.66
CA LEU A 324 -5.18 17.00 -38.93
C LEU A 324 -5.49 18.51 -39.03
N LEU A 325 -5.08 19.29 -38.03
CA LEU A 325 -5.28 20.74 -38.05
C LEU A 325 -4.56 21.42 -39.21
N SER A 326 -3.32 21.00 -39.47
CA SER A 326 -2.54 21.52 -40.59
C SER A 326 -3.16 21.21 -41.94
N ALA A 327 -3.82 20.06 -42.08
CA ALA A 327 -4.54 19.70 -43.34
C ALA A 327 -5.83 20.49 -43.50
N LEU A 328 -6.61 20.66 -42.40
CA LEU A 328 -7.88 21.39 -42.42
C LEU A 328 -7.71 22.89 -42.65
N TYR A 329 -6.68 23.49 -42.10
CA TYR A 329 -6.44 24.94 -42.16
C TYR A 329 -5.25 25.33 -43.06
N ARG A 330 -4.93 24.51 -44.06
CA ARG A 330 -3.85 24.80 -45.00
C ARG A 330 -4.28 25.87 -46.01
N GLY A 331 -3.42 26.90 -46.22
CA GLY A 331 -3.61 27.90 -47.27
C GLY A 331 -4.71 28.92 -46.96
N VAL A 332 -4.89 29.25 -45.69
CA VAL A 332 -5.85 30.27 -45.21
C VAL A 332 -5.43 31.65 -45.75
N GLY A 333 -6.31 32.30 -46.51
CA GLY A 333 -6.10 33.63 -47.08
C GLY A 333 -6.07 34.76 -46.04
N ASP A 334 -5.78 35.98 -46.51
CA ASP A 334 -5.78 37.17 -45.64
C ASP A 334 -7.11 37.97 -45.70
N ASP A 335 -8.16 37.33 -46.17
CA ASP A 335 -9.53 37.85 -46.24
C ASP A 335 -10.29 37.63 -44.92
N GLN A 336 -11.54 38.07 -44.87
CA GLN A 336 -12.38 37.95 -43.71
C GLN A 336 -12.65 36.49 -43.31
N GLU A 337 -12.78 35.60 -44.32
CA GLU A 337 -12.91 34.17 -44.11
C GLU A 337 -11.64 33.57 -43.51
N GLY A 338 -10.47 34.03 -43.98
CA GLY A 338 -9.18 33.65 -43.42
C GLY A 338 -8.98 34.03 -41.97
N VAL A 339 -9.46 35.19 -41.55
CA VAL A 339 -9.45 35.59 -40.14
C VAL A 339 -10.31 34.65 -39.29
N GLN A 340 -11.51 34.29 -39.74
CA GLN A 340 -12.42 33.38 -39.07
C GLN A 340 -11.82 31.97 -38.94
N ASN A 341 -11.20 31.49 -40.01
CA ASN A 341 -10.51 30.18 -40.03
C ASN A 341 -9.33 30.13 -39.08
N ARG A 342 -8.51 31.20 -38.98
CA ARG A 342 -7.42 31.29 -37.98
C ARG A 342 -7.91 31.30 -36.55
N LEU A 343 -9.03 31.99 -36.25
CA LEU A 343 -9.67 31.96 -34.93
C LEU A 343 -10.18 30.56 -34.60
N GLY A 344 -10.81 29.87 -35.56
CA GLY A 344 -11.23 28.48 -35.39
C GLY A 344 -10.04 27.54 -35.12
N CYS A 345 -8.93 27.71 -35.85
CA CYS A 345 -7.71 26.92 -35.58
C CYS A 345 -7.14 27.16 -34.19
N LEU A 346 -7.05 28.42 -33.72
CA LEU A 346 -6.61 28.77 -32.37
C LEU A 346 -7.52 28.15 -31.32
N PHE A 347 -8.84 28.21 -31.51
CA PHE A 347 -9.80 27.57 -30.62
C PHE A 347 -9.52 26.06 -30.49
N PHE A 348 -9.29 25.34 -31.58
CA PHE A 348 -8.97 23.92 -31.53
C PHE A 348 -7.61 23.63 -30.93
N ILE A 349 -6.60 24.50 -31.10
CA ILE A 349 -5.30 24.38 -30.42
C ILE A 349 -5.51 24.48 -28.89
N CYS A 350 -6.20 25.54 -28.41
CA CYS A 350 -6.47 25.71 -26.99
C CYS A 350 -7.27 24.54 -26.39
N LEU A 351 -8.31 24.09 -27.10
CA LEU A 351 -9.11 22.95 -26.69
C LEU A 351 -8.26 21.68 -26.56
N ASN A 352 -7.39 21.41 -27.55
CA ASN A 352 -6.48 20.26 -27.51
C ASN A 352 -5.51 20.35 -26.34
N LEU A 353 -4.88 21.51 -26.12
CA LEU A 353 -3.94 21.71 -25.00
C LEU A 353 -4.61 21.45 -23.66
N ALA A 354 -5.79 22.03 -23.43
CA ALA A 354 -6.55 21.84 -22.19
C ALA A 354 -6.86 20.36 -21.95
N TYR A 355 -7.45 19.65 -22.92
CA TYR A 355 -7.80 18.25 -22.76
C TYR A 355 -6.59 17.32 -22.67
N SER A 356 -5.57 17.56 -23.48
CA SER A 356 -4.38 16.68 -23.49
C SER A 356 -3.47 16.86 -22.28
N SER A 357 -3.62 17.94 -21.51
CA SER A 357 -2.94 18.16 -20.24
C SER A 357 -3.79 17.67 -19.05
N ALA A 358 -5.09 18.00 -19.04
CA ALA A 358 -5.95 17.69 -17.89
C ALA A 358 -6.26 16.19 -17.74
N LEU A 359 -6.66 15.50 -18.82
CA LEU A 359 -7.09 14.10 -18.73
C LEU A 359 -5.99 13.14 -18.24
N PRO A 360 -4.74 13.18 -18.75
CA PRO A 360 -3.68 12.33 -18.22
C PRO A 360 -3.36 12.62 -16.75
N SER A 361 -3.40 13.88 -16.34
CA SER A 361 -3.15 14.27 -14.94
C SER A 361 -4.24 13.73 -14.01
N ILE A 362 -5.52 13.84 -14.36
CA ILE A 362 -6.64 13.28 -13.58
C ILE A 362 -6.47 11.76 -13.42
N ASN A 363 -6.18 11.06 -14.51
CA ASN A 363 -5.98 9.60 -14.49
C ASN A 363 -4.77 9.19 -13.65
N LEU A 364 -3.67 9.94 -13.71
CA LEU A 364 -2.47 9.70 -12.92
C LEU A 364 -2.75 9.83 -11.42
N PHE A 365 -3.38 10.93 -11.01
CA PHE A 365 -3.74 11.15 -9.61
C PHE A 365 -4.73 10.09 -9.10
N ALA A 366 -5.71 9.71 -9.91
CA ALA A 366 -6.66 8.66 -9.56
C ALA A 366 -5.97 7.31 -9.35
N ALA A 367 -5.04 6.93 -10.22
CA ALA A 367 -4.29 5.68 -10.12
C ALA A 367 -3.34 5.65 -8.91
N GLU A 368 -2.72 6.77 -8.55
CA GLU A 368 -1.77 6.85 -7.45
C GLU A 368 -2.42 7.14 -6.09
N LYS A 369 -3.70 7.58 -6.05
CA LYS A 369 -4.40 8.02 -4.84
C LYS A 369 -4.23 7.07 -3.65
N ASN A 370 -4.50 5.79 -3.86
CA ASN A 370 -4.45 4.80 -2.77
C ASN A 370 -3.01 4.57 -2.28
N ILE A 371 -2.03 4.59 -3.18
CA ILE A 371 -0.61 4.46 -2.82
C ILE A 371 -0.20 5.65 -1.94
N VAL A 372 -0.55 6.86 -2.36
CA VAL A 372 -0.21 8.11 -1.65
C VAL A 372 -0.87 8.16 -0.27
N ILE A 373 -2.16 7.80 -0.17
CA ILE A 373 -2.87 7.74 1.12
C ILE A 373 -2.16 6.78 2.08
N ARG A 374 -1.74 5.60 1.60
CA ARG A 374 -1.00 4.63 2.40
C ARG A 374 0.35 5.20 2.86
N GLU A 375 1.13 5.76 1.93
CA GLU A 375 2.46 6.33 2.25
C GLU A 375 2.36 7.50 3.22
N GLN A 376 1.31 8.32 3.13
CA GLN A 376 1.04 9.41 4.08
C GLN A 376 0.57 8.89 5.44
N ALA A 377 -0.28 7.87 5.47
CA ALA A 377 -0.73 7.24 6.71
C ALA A 377 0.43 6.59 7.49
N SER A 378 1.51 6.19 6.79
CA SER A 378 2.74 5.70 7.41
C SER A 378 3.77 6.81 7.69
N GLY A 379 3.41 8.09 7.53
CA GLY A 379 4.29 9.23 7.83
C GLY A 379 5.49 9.40 6.88
N ALA A 380 5.45 8.81 5.66
CA ALA A 380 6.61 8.77 4.79
C ALA A 380 7.02 10.15 4.25
N TYR A 381 6.07 11.05 3.97
CA TYR A 381 6.36 12.40 3.45
C TYR A 381 5.15 13.35 3.57
N ALA A 382 5.42 14.66 3.42
CA ALA A 382 4.40 15.70 3.41
C ALA A 382 3.65 15.75 2.06
N THR A 383 2.33 16.01 2.10
CA THR A 383 1.47 16.15 0.91
C THR A 383 1.99 17.21 -0.07
N SER A 384 2.49 18.33 0.46
CA SER A 384 3.03 19.44 -0.35
C SER A 384 4.27 19.03 -1.16
N ALA A 385 5.16 18.20 -0.58
CA ALA A 385 6.33 17.69 -1.27
C ALA A 385 5.94 16.74 -2.42
N TYR A 386 4.94 15.89 -2.21
CA TYR A 386 4.40 15.02 -3.25
C TYR A 386 3.79 15.83 -4.41
N TYR A 387 2.87 16.75 -4.09
CA TYR A 387 2.17 17.54 -5.11
C TYR A 387 3.16 18.35 -5.97
N LEU A 388 4.09 19.07 -5.34
CA LEU A 388 5.08 19.85 -6.05
C LEU A 388 6.02 18.98 -6.90
N SER A 389 6.39 17.79 -6.40
CA SER A 389 7.22 16.84 -7.17
C SER A 389 6.53 16.36 -8.45
N LYS A 390 5.21 16.22 -8.43
CA LYS A 390 4.41 15.86 -9.61
C LYS A 390 4.35 17.00 -10.63
N LEU A 391 4.14 18.24 -10.18
CA LEU A 391 4.17 19.41 -11.07
C LEU A 391 5.51 19.50 -11.82
N VAL A 392 6.63 19.36 -11.11
CA VAL A 392 7.96 19.40 -11.73
C VAL A 392 8.16 18.22 -12.70
N ALA A 393 7.64 17.04 -12.39
CA ALA A 393 7.75 15.89 -13.27
C ALA A 393 6.95 16.05 -14.59
N GLU A 394 5.88 16.85 -14.62
CA GLU A 394 5.11 17.12 -15.83
C GLU A 394 5.81 18.10 -16.80
N LEU A 395 6.73 18.96 -16.30
CA LEU A 395 7.43 19.95 -17.13
C LEU A 395 8.07 19.38 -18.41
N PRO A 396 8.73 18.20 -18.40
CA PRO A 396 9.30 17.64 -19.65
C PRO A 396 8.25 17.31 -20.72
N LYS A 397 7.00 17.04 -20.34
CA LYS A 397 5.92 16.76 -21.30
C LYS A 397 5.49 18.01 -22.09
N LEU A 398 5.71 19.20 -21.52
CA LEU A 398 5.46 20.45 -22.23
C LEU A 398 6.26 20.55 -23.55
N SER A 399 7.41 19.86 -23.63
CA SER A 399 8.23 19.89 -24.85
C SER A 399 7.47 19.33 -26.07
N SER A 400 6.63 18.29 -25.90
CA SER A 400 5.80 17.76 -27.00
C SER A 400 4.73 18.77 -27.43
N LYS A 401 4.16 19.51 -26.48
CA LYS A 401 3.17 20.55 -26.75
C LYS A 401 3.78 21.74 -27.50
N PHE A 402 4.99 22.14 -27.14
CA PHE A 402 5.72 23.15 -27.91
C PHE A 402 5.98 22.73 -29.34
N VAL A 403 6.40 21.48 -29.55
CA VAL A 403 6.62 20.95 -30.92
C VAL A 403 5.31 20.94 -31.71
N PHE A 404 4.22 20.45 -31.11
CA PHE A 404 2.89 20.47 -31.68
C PHE A 404 2.46 21.89 -32.10
N CYS A 405 2.49 22.84 -31.18
CA CYS A 405 2.07 24.20 -31.38
C CYS A 405 2.94 24.90 -32.46
N THR A 406 4.25 24.69 -32.45
CA THR A 406 5.19 25.22 -33.42
C THR A 406 4.87 24.70 -34.82
N LEU A 407 4.65 23.39 -34.96
CA LEU A 407 4.32 22.79 -36.25
C LEU A 407 3.02 23.37 -36.81
N VAL A 408 1.96 23.42 -36.04
CA VAL A 408 0.66 23.96 -36.45
C VAL A 408 0.78 25.44 -36.82
N TYR A 409 1.50 26.25 -35.99
CA TYR A 409 1.68 27.68 -36.20
C TYR A 409 2.27 28.00 -37.56
N TRP A 410 3.35 27.30 -37.95
CA TRP A 410 4.06 27.55 -39.22
C TRP A 410 3.35 26.92 -40.41
N ILE A 411 2.72 25.75 -40.28
CA ILE A 411 2.05 25.09 -41.45
C ILE A 411 0.74 25.80 -41.81
N VAL A 412 -0.01 26.27 -40.83
CA VAL A 412 -1.26 27.02 -41.02
C VAL A 412 -0.98 28.44 -41.59
N GLY A 413 0.26 28.95 -41.37
CA GLY A 413 0.65 30.28 -41.86
C GLY A 413 0.12 31.40 -40.96
N PHE A 414 0.29 31.30 -39.66
CA PHE A 414 0.06 32.40 -38.73
C PHE A 414 1.10 33.50 -38.95
N ASN A 415 0.98 34.62 -38.25
CA ASN A 415 1.82 35.79 -38.45
C ASN A 415 3.31 35.46 -38.23
N PRO A 416 4.22 35.74 -39.23
CA PRO A 416 5.63 35.37 -39.14
C PRO A 416 6.46 36.25 -38.21
N ASP A 417 5.86 37.27 -37.55
CA ASP A 417 6.53 38.15 -36.60
C ASP A 417 7.01 37.33 -35.36
N PRO A 418 8.33 37.30 -35.08
CA PRO A 418 8.86 36.57 -33.90
C PRO A 418 8.25 36.98 -32.60
N THR A 419 7.88 38.23 -32.40
CA THR A 419 7.27 38.73 -31.17
C THR A 419 5.90 38.12 -30.96
N ARG A 420 5.11 37.99 -32.00
CA ARG A 420 3.77 37.36 -31.95
C ARG A 420 3.85 35.86 -31.71
N TYR A 421 4.83 35.22 -32.34
CA TYR A 421 5.10 33.80 -32.07
C TYR A 421 5.51 33.53 -30.63
N LEU A 422 6.39 34.35 -30.05
CA LEU A 422 6.77 34.24 -28.63
C LEU A 422 5.58 34.47 -27.69
N ASN A 423 4.73 35.44 -27.98
CA ASN A 423 3.50 35.67 -27.21
C ASN A 423 2.55 34.47 -27.29
N PHE A 424 2.41 33.86 -28.48
CA PHE A 424 1.63 32.64 -28.64
C PHE A 424 2.20 31.50 -27.77
N LEU A 425 3.52 31.27 -27.79
CA LEU A 425 4.16 30.26 -26.94
C LEU A 425 4.01 30.54 -25.44
N LEU A 426 4.04 31.82 -25.03
CA LEU A 426 3.77 32.18 -23.63
C LEU A 426 2.33 31.83 -23.21
N ILE A 427 1.36 32.06 -24.07
CA ILE A 427 -0.04 31.66 -23.82
C ILE A 427 -0.13 30.12 -23.68
N VAL A 428 0.53 29.38 -24.59
CA VAL A 428 0.61 27.91 -24.52
C VAL A 428 1.16 27.42 -23.19
N ILE A 429 2.21 28.08 -22.66
CA ILE A 429 2.77 27.74 -21.35
C ILE A 429 1.75 27.96 -20.22
N CYS A 430 0.97 29.04 -20.30
CA CYS A 430 -0.02 29.35 -19.26
C CYS A 430 -1.25 28.42 -19.32
N GLU A 431 -1.52 27.78 -20.45
CA GLU A 431 -2.67 26.92 -20.64
C GLU A 431 -2.38 25.43 -20.28
N CYS A 432 -1.09 25.02 -20.33
CA CYS A 432 -0.63 23.68 -19.97
C CYS A 432 -0.27 23.55 -18.50
#